data_2246d305c2b96e6c6321f9cf98721505
#
_entry.id   2246d305c2b96e6c6321f9cf98721505
#
_cell.length_a   1.000
_cell.length_b   1.000
_cell.length_c   1.000
_cell.angle_alpha   90.00
_cell.angle_beta   90.00
_cell.angle_gamma   90.00
#
_symmetry.space_group_name_H-M   'P 1'
#
loop_
_entity.id
_entity.type
_entity.pdbx_description
1 polymer ?
#
loop_
_entity_poly.entity_id
_entity_poly.type
_entity_poly.pdbx_seq_one_letter_code
_entity_poly.pdbx_strand_id
1 'polypeptide(L)'
;TRFRFCPLPEDYMTERLSYVIGEEDVKVEGRGLESIVKLAGGDMRRALNLLQSIAMSAGVLSEDTVYACTGQTKPEQVKEIIKLLLHSSFQECMEKLQEMQRQNGFALVDILHDLYRWVIDLKLPGEPTMDLLDSLSELEYNLSGSSSNTLQLGGLVGTFFLARKSLVDVTAE
;
A
#
# COMPACT_ATOMS: atom_id res chain seq x y z
N THR A 1 -5.37 36.50 -11.77
CA THR A 1 -5.41 35.94 -10.41
C THR A 1 -5.24 34.42 -10.51
N ARG A 2 -4.29 33.86 -9.74
CA ARG A 2 -4.05 32.40 -9.72
C ARG A 2 -4.56 31.87 -8.37
N PHE A 3 -5.43 30.85 -8.42
CA PHE A 3 -5.89 30.13 -7.24
C PHE A 3 -5.22 28.75 -7.21
N ARG A 4 -4.70 28.37 -6.05
CA ARG A 4 -4.13 27.05 -5.82
C ARG A 4 -5.09 26.25 -4.93
N PHE A 5 -5.60 25.15 -5.45
CA PHE A 5 -6.40 24.20 -4.70
C PHE A 5 -5.50 23.12 -4.12
N CYS A 6 -5.55 22.94 -2.81
CA CYS A 6 -4.85 21.87 -2.09
C CYS A 6 -5.82 20.71 -1.79
N PRO A 7 -5.31 19.50 -1.51
CA PRO A 7 -6.13 18.42 -0.97
C PRO A 7 -6.87 18.88 0.30
N LEU A 8 -8.05 18.33 0.52
CA LEU A 8 -8.84 18.65 1.70
C LEU A 8 -8.17 18.08 2.96
N PRO A 9 -8.16 18.84 4.09
CA PRO A 9 -7.75 18.33 5.38
C PRO A 9 -8.63 17.15 5.84
N GLU A 10 -8.03 16.20 6.56
CA GLU A 10 -8.71 14.98 7.01
C GLU A 10 -9.92 15.29 7.92
N ASP A 11 -9.83 16.33 8.75
CA ASP A 11 -10.91 16.74 9.65
C ASP A 11 -12.19 17.12 8.88
N TYR A 12 -12.04 17.94 7.83
CA TYR A 12 -13.17 18.32 6.99
C TYR A 12 -13.76 17.14 6.21
N MET A 13 -12.91 16.23 5.78
CA MET A 13 -13.37 15.00 5.11
C MET A 13 -14.17 14.13 6.08
N THR A 14 -13.65 13.95 7.29
CA THR A 14 -14.29 13.14 8.34
C THR A 14 -15.65 13.73 8.72
N GLU A 15 -15.74 15.05 8.92
CA GLU A 15 -17.00 15.75 9.23
C GLU A 15 -18.04 15.53 8.12
N ARG A 16 -17.64 15.74 6.86
CA ARG A 16 -18.57 15.59 5.72
C ARG A 16 -19.01 14.15 5.51
N LEU A 17 -18.10 13.20 5.63
CA LEU A 17 -18.42 11.76 5.50
C LEU A 17 -19.34 11.30 6.65
N SER A 18 -19.08 11.76 7.89
CA SER A 18 -19.95 11.44 9.04
C SER A 18 -21.37 11.96 8.84
N TYR A 19 -21.52 13.17 8.29
CA TYR A 19 -22.82 13.71 7.93
C TYR A 19 -23.55 12.82 6.91
N VAL A 20 -22.87 12.43 5.81
CA VAL A 20 -23.47 11.57 4.76
C VAL A 20 -23.81 10.18 5.30
N ILE A 21 -22.94 9.60 6.14
CA ILE A 21 -23.17 8.31 6.79
C ILE A 21 -24.44 8.35 7.64
N GLY A 22 -24.67 9.44 8.36
CA GLY A 22 -25.90 9.62 9.16
C GLY A 22 -27.16 9.79 8.33
N GLU A 23 -27.11 10.54 7.23
CA GLU A 23 -28.26 10.76 6.34
C GLU A 23 -28.65 9.50 5.55
N GLU A 24 -27.64 8.69 5.17
CA GLU A 24 -27.85 7.45 4.38
C GLU A 24 -27.98 6.19 5.26
N ASP A 25 -27.98 6.33 6.58
CA ASP A 25 -28.08 5.23 7.58
C ASP A 25 -27.06 4.09 7.33
N VAL A 26 -25.82 4.45 6.98
CA VAL A 26 -24.74 3.50 6.73
C VAL A 26 -24.17 3.01 8.06
N LYS A 27 -24.15 1.70 8.27
CA LYS A 27 -23.54 1.12 9.47
C LYS A 27 -22.02 1.22 9.43
N VAL A 28 -21.43 1.80 10.49
CA VAL A 28 -19.99 1.96 10.63
C VAL A 28 -19.45 1.08 11.75
N GLU A 29 -18.38 0.35 11.47
CA GLU A 29 -17.69 -0.50 12.45
C GLU A 29 -16.18 -0.19 12.45
N GLY A 30 -15.60 -0.12 13.64
CA GLY A 30 -14.16 0.06 13.84
C GLY A 30 -13.60 1.30 13.16
N ARG A 31 -12.54 1.14 12.38
CA ARG A 31 -11.81 2.23 11.70
C ARG A 31 -12.25 2.44 10.24
N GLY A 32 -13.43 2.01 9.84
CA GLY A 32 -13.87 2.11 8.46
C GLY A 32 -13.82 3.54 7.90
N LEU A 33 -14.29 4.52 8.68
CA LEU A 33 -14.27 5.94 8.28
C LEU A 33 -12.85 6.49 8.13
N GLU A 34 -11.97 6.20 9.09
CA GLU A 34 -10.55 6.62 9.04
C GLU A 34 -9.85 6.04 7.80
N SER A 35 -10.16 4.79 7.48
CA SER A 35 -9.60 4.11 6.30
C SER A 35 -10.03 4.77 5.00
N ILE A 36 -11.31 5.16 4.84
CA ILE A 36 -11.76 5.90 3.65
C ILE A 36 -11.02 7.24 3.55
N VAL A 37 -10.94 8.01 4.63
CA VAL A 37 -10.28 9.32 4.64
C VAL A 37 -8.82 9.19 4.21
N LYS A 38 -8.11 8.23 4.78
CA LYS A 38 -6.70 7.93 4.44
C LYS A 38 -6.53 7.54 2.98
N LEU A 39 -7.35 6.62 2.47
CA LEU A 39 -7.25 6.14 1.09
C LEU A 39 -7.69 7.17 0.05
N ALA A 40 -8.57 8.08 0.42
CA ALA A 40 -9.01 9.16 -0.45
C ALA A 40 -7.94 10.26 -0.63
N GLY A 41 -7.02 10.43 0.32
CA GLY A 41 -5.88 11.35 0.19
C GLY A 41 -6.26 12.80 -0.04
N GLY A 42 -7.35 13.28 0.58
CA GLY A 42 -7.84 14.64 0.42
C GLY A 42 -8.81 14.87 -0.76
N ASP A 43 -9.19 13.81 -1.48
CA ASP A 43 -10.20 13.85 -2.55
C ASP A 43 -11.57 13.41 -2.02
N MET A 44 -12.48 14.38 -1.80
CA MET A 44 -13.83 14.11 -1.31
C MET A 44 -14.66 13.28 -2.30
N ARG A 45 -14.48 13.45 -3.62
CA ARG A 45 -15.21 12.69 -4.61
C ARG A 45 -14.83 11.21 -4.53
N ARG A 46 -13.54 10.93 -4.42
CA ARG A 46 -13.03 9.57 -4.23
C ARG A 46 -13.57 8.96 -2.93
N ALA A 47 -13.58 9.72 -1.83
CA ALA A 47 -14.10 9.28 -0.54
C ALA A 47 -15.59 8.90 -0.60
N LEU A 48 -16.41 9.75 -1.22
CA LEU A 48 -17.86 9.51 -1.37
C LEU A 48 -18.14 8.32 -2.30
N ASN A 49 -17.38 8.17 -3.39
CA ASN A 49 -17.52 7.02 -4.29
C ASN A 49 -17.17 5.71 -3.57
N LEU A 50 -16.11 5.69 -2.74
CA LEU A 50 -15.76 4.52 -1.92
C LEU A 50 -16.87 4.21 -0.91
N LEU A 51 -17.37 5.22 -0.19
CA LEU A 51 -18.46 5.06 0.75
C LEU A 51 -19.71 4.45 0.07
N GLN A 52 -20.09 5.00 -1.08
CA GLN A 52 -21.23 4.51 -1.85
C GLN A 52 -21.02 3.05 -2.32
N SER A 53 -19.85 2.73 -2.86
CA SER A 53 -19.54 1.37 -3.32
C SER A 53 -19.61 0.35 -2.17
N ILE A 54 -19.12 0.71 -0.99
CA ILE A 54 -19.15 -0.15 0.19
C ILE A 54 -20.59 -0.30 0.72
N ALA A 55 -21.34 0.79 0.81
CA ALA A 55 -22.74 0.75 1.25
C ALA A 55 -23.58 -0.17 0.35
N MET A 56 -23.34 -0.12 -0.99
CA MET A 56 -24.06 -0.96 -1.95
C MET A 56 -23.61 -2.44 -1.94
N SER A 57 -22.35 -2.72 -1.67
CA SER A 57 -21.78 -4.08 -1.77
C SER A 57 -21.80 -4.86 -0.47
N ALA A 58 -21.35 -4.24 0.62
CA ALA A 58 -21.16 -4.87 1.93
C ALA A 58 -22.20 -4.45 2.98
N GLY A 59 -22.83 -3.28 2.82
CA GLY A 59 -23.81 -2.72 3.75
C GLY A 59 -23.23 -2.24 5.09
N VAL A 60 -21.95 -2.52 5.36
CA VAL A 60 -21.23 -2.12 6.58
C VAL A 60 -19.90 -1.54 6.21
N LEU A 61 -19.61 -0.34 6.73
CA LEU A 61 -18.34 0.34 6.58
C LEU A 61 -17.38 -0.10 7.69
N SER A 62 -16.50 -1.05 7.38
CA SER A 62 -15.42 -1.49 8.25
C SER A 62 -14.07 -1.33 7.55
N GLU A 63 -12.97 -1.39 8.30
CA GLU A 63 -11.63 -1.39 7.70
C GLU A 63 -11.48 -2.51 6.67
N ASP A 64 -11.96 -3.70 6.97
CA ASP A 64 -11.90 -4.86 6.08
C ASP A 64 -12.67 -4.64 4.77
N THR A 65 -13.89 -4.09 4.84
CA THR A 65 -14.70 -3.81 3.65
C THR A 65 -14.10 -2.70 2.79
N VAL A 66 -13.45 -1.71 3.39
CA VAL A 66 -12.75 -0.63 2.67
C VAL A 66 -11.58 -1.18 1.86
N TYR A 67 -10.69 -1.96 2.49
CA TYR A 67 -9.54 -2.54 1.81
C TYR A 67 -9.95 -3.61 0.79
N ALA A 68 -10.95 -4.42 1.08
CA ALA A 68 -11.49 -5.39 0.12
C ALA A 68 -12.09 -4.72 -1.12
N CYS A 69 -12.81 -3.60 -0.94
CA CYS A 69 -13.41 -2.85 -2.05
C CYS A 69 -12.37 -2.14 -2.93
N THR A 70 -11.28 -1.68 -2.33
CA THR A 70 -10.21 -0.96 -3.06
C THR A 70 -9.14 -1.89 -3.63
N GLY A 71 -9.06 -3.13 -3.18
CA GLY A 71 -8.00 -4.08 -3.54
C GLY A 71 -6.62 -3.68 -2.99
N GLN A 72 -6.55 -2.69 -2.10
CA GLN A 72 -5.29 -2.23 -1.53
C GLN A 72 -4.84 -3.09 -0.34
N THR A 73 -3.53 -3.09 -0.10
CA THR A 73 -2.91 -3.84 0.98
C THR A 73 -3.15 -3.16 2.33
N LYS A 74 -3.54 -3.92 3.35
CA LYS A 74 -3.68 -3.37 4.71
C LYS A 74 -2.31 -3.04 5.31
N PRO A 75 -2.20 -2.03 6.19
CA PRO A 75 -0.93 -1.67 6.83
C PRO A 75 -0.25 -2.82 7.58
N GLU A 76 -1.04 -3.72 8.18
CA GLU A 76 -0.51 -4.91 8.86
C GLU A 76 0.11 -5.90 7.88
N GLN A 77 -0.51 -6.10 6.72
CA GLN A 77 0.01 -6.95 5.65
C GLN A 77 1.30 -6.37 5.05
N VAL A 78 1.37 -5.05 4.87
CA VAL A 78 2.61 -4.38 4.43
C VAL A 78 3.74 -4.64 5.41
N LYS A 79 3.49 -4.51 6.73
CA LYS A 79 4.48 -4.83 7.77
C LYS A 79 4.92 -6.29 7.74
N GLU A 80 4.01 -7.21 7.48
CA GLU A 80 4.30 -8.63 7.33
C GLU A 80 5.17 -8.88 6.09
N ILE A 81 4.83 -8.29 4.96
CA ILE A 81 5.63 -8.35 3.72
C ILE A 81 7.06 -7.83 3.96
N ILE A 82 7.20 -6.69 4.62
CA ILE A 82 8.50 -6.12 4.96
C ILE A 82 9.32 -7.08 5.84
N LYS A 83 8.70 -7.67 6.87
CA LYS A 83 9.39 -8.66 7.72
C LYS A 83 9.84 -9.87 6.92
N LEU A 84 8.99 -10.39 6.04
CA LEU A 84 9.35 -11.49 5.15
C LEU A 84 10.54 -11.13 4.26
N LEU A 85 10.50 -9.98 3.60
CA LEU A 85 11.56 -9.50 2.71
C LEU A 85 12.89 -9.29 3.44
N LEU A 86 12.86 -8.92 4.74
CA LEU A 86 14.06 -8.66 5.52
C LEU A 86 14.66 -9.90 6.18
N HIS A 87 13.87 -10.89 6.54
CA HIS A 87 14.33 -11.97 7.42
C HIS A 87 14.20 -13.38 6.86
N SER A 88 13.34 -13.59 5.85
CA SER A 88 13.11 -14.93 5.30
C SER A 88 14.08 -15.28 4.17
N SER A 89 14.14 -16.56 3.82
CA SER A 89 14.86 -17.04 2.64
C SER A 89 14.13 -16.59 1.35
N PHE A 90 14.85 -16.61 0.22
CA PHE A 90 14.26 -16.27 -1.07
C PHE A 90 13.02 -17.12 -1.39
N GLN A 91 13.12 -18.43 -1.17
CA GLN A 91 12.05 -19.35 -1.49
C GLN A 91 10.82 -19.15 -0.60
N GLU A 92 11.01 -18.98 0.71
CA GLU A 92 9.91 -18.68 1.64
C GLU A 92 9.22 -17.36 1.31
N CYS A 93 9.99 -16.32 0.94
CA CYS A 93 9.41 -15.04 0.49
C CYS A 93 8.53 -15.25 -0.73
N MET A 94 9.02 -15.95 -1.75
CA MET A 94 8.29 -16.21 -2.97
C MET A 94 6.99 -16.97 -2.72
N GLU A 95 7.03 -18.04 -1.96
CA GLU A 95 5.86 -18.88 -1.65
C GLU A 95 4.80 -18.09 -0.86
N LYS A 96 5.22 -17.40 0.20
CA LYS A 96 4.30 -16.61 1.05
C LYS A 96 3.71 -15.41 0.32
N LEU A 97 4.51 -14.67 -0.43
CA LEU A 97 4.02 -13.51 -1.18
C LEU A 97 3.04 -13.93 -2.28
N GLN A 98 3.30 -15.02 -2.99
CA GLN A 98 2.36 -15.57 -3.96
C GLN A 98 1.06 -16.03 -3.30
N GLU A 99 1.14 -16.65 -2.13
CA GLU A 99 -0.04 -17.06 -1.38
C GLU A 99 -0.85 -15.85 -0.90
N MET A 100 -0.19 -14.81 -0.35
CA MET A 100 -0.85 -13.58 0.05
C MET A 100 -1.53 -12.87 -1.13
N GLN A 101 -0.90 -12.83 -2.31
CA GLN A 101 -1.51 -12.28 -3.52
C GLN A 101 -2.75 -13.07 -3.95
N ARG A 102 -2.71 -14.41 -3.89
CA ARG A 102 -3.87 -15.25 -4.23
C ARG A 102 -5.03 -15.07 -3.27
N GLN A 103 -4.75 -14.96 -1.97
CA GLN A 103 -5.78 -14.83 -0.94
C GLN A 103 -6.42 -13.43 -0.90
N ASN A 104 -5.63 -12.38 -1.06
CA ASN A 104 -6.07 -11.00 -0.85
C ASN A 104 -6.32 -10.24 -2.16
N GLY A 105 -5.83 -10.74 -3.30
CA GLY A 105 -6.06 -10.13 -4.61
C GLY A 105 -5.33 -8.81 -4.86
N PHE A 106 -4.32 -8.45 -4.05
CA PHE A 106 -3.61 -7.18 -4.21
C PHE A 106 -2.66 -7.17 -5.42
N ALA A 107 -2.51 -6.01 -6.04
CA ALA A 107 -1.57 -5.82 -7.13
C ALA A 107 -0.13 -5.60 -6.62
N LEU A 108 0.86 -6.13 -7.34
CA LEU A 108 2.27 -5.95 -6.99
C LEU A 108 2.69 -4.47 -7.00
N VAL A 109 2.07 -3.66 -7.85
CA VAL A 109 2.30 -2.20 -7.93
C VAL A 109 1.95 -1.51 -6.62
N ASP A 110 0.84 -1.88 -5.97
CA ASP A 110 0.42 -1.28 -4.70
C ASP A 110 1.43 -1.61 -3.59
N ILE A 111 1.93 -2.85 -3.56
CA ILE A 111 3.00 -3.25 -2.63
C ILE A 111 4.27 -2.43 -2.88
N LEU A 112 4.67 -2.24 -4.15
CA LEU A 112 5.84 -1.44 -4.48
C LEU A 112 5.71 -0.01 -3.96
N HIS A 113 4.56 0.64 -4.14
CA HIS A 113 4.32 1.99 -3.63
C HIS A 113 4.41 2.07 -2.10
N ASP A 114 3.90 1.06 -1.39
CA ASP A 114 4.01 1.00 0.06
C ASP A 114 5.46 0.75 0.51
N LEU A 115 6.20 -0.10 -0.20
CA LEU A 115 7.62 -0.35 0.06
C LEU A 115 8.48 0.89 -0.21
N TYR A 116 8.21 1.69 -1.26
CA TYR A 116 8.88 2.97 -1.49
C TYR A 116 8.77 3.91 -0.29
N ARG A 117 7.54 4.10 0.20
CA ARG A 117 7.32 4.96 1.37
C ARG A 117 8.10 4.46 2.58
N TRP A 118 8.06 3.15 2.80
CA TRP A 118 8.77 2.54 3.92
C TRP A 118 10.30 2.70 3.80
N VAL A 119 10.88 2.49 2.61
CA VAL A 119 12.33 2.65 2.37
C VAL A 119 12.78 4.09 2.62
N ILE A 120 11.99 5.08 2.14
CA ILE A 120 12.29 6.51 2.35
C ILE A 120 12.26 6.87 3.84
N ASP A 121 11.31 6.32 4.59
CA ASP A 121 11.15 6.61 6.03
C ASP A 121 12.24 5.97 6.90
N LEU A 122 12.89 4.90 6.42
CA LEU A 122 13.92 4.16 7.17
C LEU A 122 15.24 4.91 7.39
N LYS A 123 15.51 6.00 6.62
CA LYS A 123 16.76 6.78 6.71
C LYS A 123 18.02 5.91 6.72
N LEU A 124 18.07 4.88 5.90
CA LEU A 124 19.24 4.02 5.73
C LEU A 124 20.43 4.80 5.13
N PRO A 125 21.69 4.28 5.24
CA PRO A 125 22.86 4.88 4.59
C PRO A 125 22.64 5.12 3.08
N GLY A 126 23.24 6.20 2.54
CA GLY A 126 22.90 6.76 1.23
C GLY A 126 22.97 5.78 0.04
N GLU A 127 24.11 5.09 -0.14
CA GLU A 127 24.29 4.21 -1.32
C GLU A 127 23.31 3.02 -1.36
N PRO A 128 23.21 2.17 -0.33
CA PRO A 128 22.26 1.03 -0.38
C PRO A 128 20.80 1.43 -0.56
N THR A 129 20.42 2.62 -0.07
CA THR A 129 19.06 3.14 -0.24
C THR A 129 18.82 3.55 -1.69
N MET A 130 19.79 4.21 -2.32
CA MET A 130 19.69 4.62 -3.72
C MET A 130 19.57 3.40 -4.64
N ASP A 131 20.41 2.38 -4.46
CA ASP A 131 20.37 1.14 -5.23
C ASP A 131 19.04 0.40 -5.09
N LEU A 132 18.51 0.37 -3.86
CA LEU A 132 17.20 -0.24 -3.59
C LEU A 132 16.07 0.51 -4.29
N LEU A 133 16.04 1.84 -4.19
CA LEU A 133 15.01 2.68 -4.84
C LEU A 133 15.10 2.61 -6.36
N ASP A 134 16.30 2.58 -6.93
CA ASP A 134 16.53 2.44 -8.37
C ASP A 134 15.99 1.08 -8.87
N SER A 135 16.34 0.01 -8.19
CA SER A 135 15.83 -1.33 -8.50
C SER A 135 14.30 -1.45 -8.38
N LEU A 136 13.69 -0.80 -7.38
CA LEU A 136 12.23 -0.73 -7.25
C LEU A 136 11.61 0.05 -8.42
N SER A 137 12.25 1.15 -8.87
CA SER A 137 11.80 1.93 -10.04
C SER A 137 11.83 1.09 -11.33
N GLU A 138 12.87 0.32 -11.54
CA GLU A 138 12.93 -0.62 -12.67
C GLU A 138 11.83 -1.67 -12.64
N LEU A 139 11.52 -2.20 -11.45
CA LEU A 139 10.42 -3.16 -11.28
C LEU A 139 9.06 -2.53 -11.61
N GLU A 140 8.81 -1.30 -11.17
CA GLU A 140 7.57 -0.55 -11.48
C GLU A 140 7.45 -0.31 -13.00
N TYR A 141 8.54 0.14 -13.63
CA TYR A 141 8.57 0.33 -15.07
C TYR A 141 8.28 -0.97 -15.83
N ASN A 142 8.89 -2.09 -15.43
CA ASN A 142 8.68 -3.39 -16.04
C ASN A 142 7.23 -3.90 -15.85
N LEU A 143 6.61 -3.64 -14.70
CA LEU A 143 5.20 -3.95 -14.44
C LEU A 143 4.26 -3.17 -15.35
N SER A 144 4.58 -1.91 -15.67
CA SER A 144 3.79 -1.10 -16.60
C SER A 144 3.82 -1.63 -18.04
N GLY A 145 4.88 -2.35 -18.42
CA GLY A 145 5.11 -2.93 -19.75
C GLY A 145 4.57 -4.35 -19.96
N SER A 146 3.58 -4.81 -19.18
CA SER A 146 2.95 -6.15 -19.29
C SER A 146 3.88 -7.37 -19.11
N SER A 147 4.91 -7.25 -18.28
CA SER A 147 5.76 -8.38 -17.89
C SER A 147 5.06 -9.36 -16.93
N SER A 148 5.58 -10.57 -16.83
CA SER A 148 5.03 -11.60 -15.91
C SER A 148 5.07 -11.15 -14.46
N ASN A 149 3.91 -11.11 -13.78
CA ASN A 149 3.80 -10.76 -12.36
C ASN A 149 4.69 -11.64 -11.47
N THR A 150 4.78 -12.94 -11.76
CA THR A 150 5.64 -13.87 -11.02
C THR A 150 7.13 -13.54 -11.18
N LEU A 151 7.54 -13.12 -12.38
CA LEU A 151 8.92 -12.71 -12.64
C LEU A 151 9.28 -11.46 -11.86
N GLN A 152 8.38 -10.45 -11.88
CA GLN A 152 8.59 -9.19 -11.16
C GLN A 152 8.54 -9.38 -9.63
N LEU A 153 7.71 -10.28 -9.14
CA LEU A 153 7.73 -10.68 -7.73
C LEU A 153 9.09 -11.30 -7.34
N GLY A 154 9.64 -12.17 -8.20
CA GLY A 154 10.99 -12.72 -8.02
C GLY A 154 12.06 -11.62 -8.04
N GLY A 155 11.91 -10.64 -8.92
CA GLY A 155 12.76 -9.45 -8.97
C GLY A 155 12.71 -8.67 -7.66
N LEU A 156 11.50 -8.41 -7.12
CA LEU A 156 11.32 -7.73 -5.83
C LEU A 156 12.04 -8.46 -4.69
N VAL A 157 11.81 -9.76 -4.56
CA VAL A 157 12.47 -10.57 -3.52
C VAL A 157 14.00 -10.55 -3.70
N GLY A 158 14.48 -10.66 -4.94
CA GLY A 158 15.91 -10.60 -5.27
C GLY A 158 16.55 -9.26 -4.91
N THR A 159 15.89 -8.16 -5.21
CA THR A 159 16.35 -6.80 -4.87
C THR A 159 16.55 -6.64 -3.36
N PHE A 160 15.56 -7.04 -2.57
CA PHE A 160 15.70 -6.99 -1.10
C PHE A 160 16.75 -7.96 -0.58
N PHE A 161 16.91 -9.11 -1.19
CA PHE A 161 17.95 -10.07 -0.81
C PHE A 161 19.36 -9.51 -1.04
N LEU A 162 19.59 -8.82 -2.16
CA LEU A 162 20.85 -8.12 -2.45
C LEU A 162 21.09 -6.93 -1.52
N ALA A 163 20.06 -6.10 -1.29
CA ALA A 163 20.14 -4.96 -0.39
C ALA A 163 20.50 -5.37 1.05
N ARG A 164 19.95 -6.49 1.55
CA ARG A 164 20.34 -7.03 2.88
C ARG A 164 21.82 -7.39 2.95
N LYS A 165 22.38 -7.97 1.89
CA LYS A 165 23.78 -8.35 1.84
C LYS A 165 24.67 -7.11 1.86
N SER A 166 24.36 -6.09 1.05
CA SER A 166 25.10 -4.83 1.03
C SER A 166 25.06 -4.09 2.38
N LEU A 167 23.92 -4.11 3.07
CA LEU A 167 23.80 -3.49 4.40
C LEU A 167 24.65 -4.20 5.47
N VAL A 168 24.77 -5.52 5.41
CA VAL A 168 25.63 -6.27 6.34
C VAL A 168 27.10 -5.96 6.08
N ASP A 169 27.50 -5.84 4.82
CA ASP A 169 28.89 -5.54 4.45
C ASP A 169 29.30 -4.12 4.91
N VAL A 170 28.39 -3.12 4.79
CA VAL A 170 28.63 -1.73 5.26
C VAL A 170 28.67 -1.61 6.80
N THR A 171 27.98 -2.48 7.53
CA THR A 171 28.00 -2.46 9.01
C THR A 171 29.17 -3.26 9.61
N ALA A 172 29.92 -3.98 8.79
CA ALA A 172 31.09 -4.77 9.19
C ALA A 172 32.43 -4.03 9.00
N GLU A 173 32.44 -2.87 8.34
CA GLU A 173 33.54 -1.90 8.24
C GLU A 173 33.44 -0.82 9.32
#